data_014fb8d616bcf869bd0b711e4f913717
#
_entry.id   014fb8d616bcf869bd0b711e4f913717
#
_cell.length_a   1.000
_cell.length_b   1.000
_cell.length_c   1.000
_cell.angle_alpha   90.00
_cell.angle_beta   90.00
_cell.angle_gamma   90.00
#
_symmetry.space_group_name_H-M   'P 1'
#
loop_
_entity.id
_entity.type
_entity.pdbx_description
1 polymer ?
#
loop_
_entity_poly.entity_id
_entity_poly.type
_entity_poly.pdbx_seq_one_letter_code
_entity_poly.pdbx_strand_id
1 'polypeptide(L)'
;MAWLICLWIFNLMEKPAQKPHYPYFSSGPCAKPPGWSFDNLKNAALSRSHSSGAAVKKLQEVIDKSRQLLEIPDDYLIGIVPASDTGAVEMAMWCMLGQRGVEVYSWENFGHDWNIDAGEQLPLKDKKLIKAEYGELPDFSNSNPDNDIVFTWNGTTAGVRIKNTDWISNQRKGLTICDATSAVFSMHMDWHKLDVITYSWQKVLGSEAAHGMLILSPRAVERLETFTPPWPIPKIFRLANNQKLISGIFSGATINTPSMISVEDVLNSLNWGLELGGLNKLIDISETNLKLVNNWIDKHDNFEFLAKDPETRSCTSICILPKDEWFKTLNDEDKVNFMKEVCSLLESNEAGYDLNSYKTAPPGIRIWGGSTVENKNVELVLPWIDWAYLTTKEAFKK
;
A
#
# COMPACT_ATOMS: atom_id res chain seq x y z
N MET A 1 47.02 -19.12 -44.22
CA MET A 1 45.87 -19.71 -43.48
C MET A 1 45.76 -18.99 -42.17
N ALA A 2 45.01 -17.92 -42.17
CA ALA A 2 44.84 -17.09 -40.97
C ALA A 2 43.60 -17.56 -40.22
N TRP A 3 43.80 -18.01 -38.99
CA TRP A 3 42.72 -18.36 -38.05
C TRP A 3 42.11 -17.06 -37.56
N LEU A 4 40.92 -16.67 -38.07
CA LEU A 4 40.05 -15.66 -37.48
C LEU A 4 39.40 -16.33 -36.25
N ILE A 5 39.99 -16.11 -35.08
CA ILE A 5 39.32 -16.33 -33.81
C ILE A 5 38.25 -15.22 -33.69
N CYS A 6 36.99 -15.56 -33.96
CA CYS A 6 35.84 -14.72 -33.54
C CYS A 6 35.84 -14.70 -32.01
N LEU A 7 36.44 -13.67 -31.45
CA LEU A 7 36.19 -13.27 -30.07
C LEU A 7 34.73 -12.79 -29.98
N TRP A 8 33.86 -13.69 -29.59
CA TRP A 8 32.57 -13.28 -29.00
C TRP A 8 32.90 -12.54 -27.70
N ILE A 9 33.03 -11.25 -27.75
CA ILE A 9 33.07 -10.41 -26.56
C ILE A 9 31.67 -10.50 -25.96
N PHE A 10 31.51 -11.41 -24.99
CA PHE A 10 30.39 -11.36 -24.08
C PHE A 10 30.47 -9.99 -23.38
N ASN A 11 29.59 -9.07 -23.76
CA ASN A 11 29.35 -7.85 -23.01
C ASN A 11 28.71 -8.25 -21.66
N LEU A 12 29.52 -8.80 -20.75
CA LEU A 12 29.13 -8.89 -19.35
C LEU A 12 28.94 -7.45 -18.90
N MET A 13 27.71 -7.11 -18.53
CA MET A 13 27.44 -5.79 -17.98
C MET A 13 28.34 -5.59 -16.74
N GLU A 14 29.15 -4.53 -16.73
CA GLU A 14 30.01 -4.23 -15.59
C GLU A 14 29.14 -4.01 -14.34
N LYS A 15 29.59 -4.58 -13.23
CA LYS A 15 28.93 -4.39 -11.93
C LYS A 15 28.90 -2.88 -11.61
N PRO A 16 27.74 -2.30 -11.26
CA PRO A 16 27.66 -0.87 -10.94
C PRO A 16 28.58 -0.48 -9.79
N ALA A 17 29.31 0.63 -9.92
CA ALA A 17 30.25 1.10 -8.92
C ALA A 17 29.58 1.78 -7.72
N GLN A 18 28.40 2.38 -7.94
CA GLN A 18 27.65 3.07 -6.89
C GLN A 18 26.38 2.30 -6.57
N LYS A 19 26.06 2.18 -5.30
CA LYS A 19 24.84 1.55 -4.82
C LYS A 19 23.98 2.53 -4.01
N PRO A 20 22.68 2.24 -3.81
CA PRO A 20 21.83 3.06 -2.94
C PRO A 20 22.45 3.24 -1.56
N HIS A 21 22.36 4.44 -1.04
CA HIS A 21 22.79 4.72 0.33
C HIS A 21 21.86 4.08 1.36
N TYR A 22 20.56 4.04 1.00
CA TYR A 22 19.50 3.36 1.75
C TYR A 22 18.83 2.32 0.83
N PRO A 23 19.26 1.06 0.85
CA PRO A 23 18.82 0.03 -0.10
C PRO A 23 17.52 -0.69 0.31
N TYR A 24 16.61 -0.04 1.04
CA TYR A 24 15.38 -0.62 1.57
C TYR A 24 14.20 -0.31 0.67
N PHE A 25 13.72 -1.32 -0.07
CA PHE A 25 12.62 -1.19 -1.03
C PHE A 25 11.41 -2.06 -0.68
N SER A 26 11.31 -2.48 0.59
CA SER A 26 10.15 -3.23 1.08
C SER A 26 8.86 -2.43 0.94
N SER A 27 7.79 -3.09 0.51
CA SER A 27 6.45 -2.50 0.43
C SER A 27 5.62 -2.68 1.71
N GLY A 28 6.27 -2.99 2.83
CA GLY A 28 5.66 -2.99 4.15
C GLY A 28 6.22 -4.08 5.10
N PRO A 29 6.89 -3.67 6.18
CA PRO A 29 7.23 -2.29 6.56
C PRO A 29 8.14 -1.62 5.53
N CYS A 30 7.86 -0.34 5.27
CA CYS A 30 8.64 0.45 4.32
C CYS A 30 9.83 1.14 5.01
N ALA A 31 10.76 1.67 4.21
CA ALA A 31 11.89 2.43 4.72
C ALA A 31 11.44 3.55 5.65
N LYS A 32 12.19 3.80 6.71
CA LYS A 32 11.98 4.95 7.62
C LYS A 32 12.20 6.26 6.89
N PRO A 33 11.58 7.36 7.35
CA PRO A 33 11.90 8.70 6.84
C PRO A 33 13.40 8.99 6.87
N PRO A 34 13.95 9.71 5.88
CA PRO A 34 15.35 10.11 5.91
C PRO A 34 15.72 10.83 7.21
N GLY A 35 16.84 10.43 7.81
CA GLY A 35 17.29 10.99 9.09
C GLY A 35 16.62 10.39 10.35
N TRP A 36 15.75 9.42 10.20
CA TRP A 36 15.19 8.72 11.35
C TRP A 36 16.27 7.99 12.17
N SER A 37 16.13 8.04 13.48
CA SER A 37 17.00 7.33 14.43
C SER A 37 16.22 6.92 15.69
N PHE A 38 16.78 6.04 16.51
CA PHE A 38 16.16 5.64 17.79
C PHE A 38 15.97 6.81 18.76
N ASP A 39 16.72 7.90 18.62
CA ASP A 39 16.51 9.12 19.41
C ASP A 39 15.14 9.75 19.19
N ASN A 40 14.51 9.51 18.04
CA ASN A 40 13.16 9.98 17.75
C ASN A 40 12.10 9.33 18.67
N LEU A 41 12.41 8.18 19.27
CA LEU A 41 11.51 7.44 20.15
C LEU A 41 11.68 7.75 21.65
N LYS A 42 12.69 8.54 22.03
CA LYS A 42 13.04 8.80 23.45
C LYS A 42 11.92 9.43 24.29
N ASN A 43 10.97 10.10 23.63
CA ASN A 43 9.83 10.75 24.28
C ASN A 43 8.56 9.90 24.28
N ALA A 44 8.63 8.62 23.90
CA ALA A 44 7.50 7.72 23.93
C ALA A 44 6.92 7.59 25.36
N ALA A 45 5.60 7.60 25.49
CA ALA A 45 4.92 7.53 26.79
C ALA A 45 4.93 6.09 27.33
N LEU A 46 6.14 5.54 27.58
CA LEU A 46 6.34 4.17 28.07
C LEU A 46 6.00 4.03 29.55
N SER A 47 5.59 2.83 29.93
CA SER A 47 5.25 2.47 31.32
C SER A 47 4.19 3.38 31.95
N ARG A 48 3.38 4.06 31.14
CA ARG A 48 2.23 4.87 31.55
C ARG A 48 0.94 4.26 31.00
N SER A 49 -0.14 4.45 31.74
CA SER A 49 -1.47 4.07 31.21
C SER A 49 -1.73 4.81 29.89
N HIS A 50 -2.22 4.08 28.88
CA HIS A 50 -2.68 4.69 27.64
C HIS A 50 -3.90 5.62 27.83
N SER A 51 -4.59 5.53 28.97
CA SER A 51 -5.65 6.46 29.38
C SER A 51 -5.10 7.67 30.16
N SER A 52 -3.79 7.78 30.39
CA SER A 52 -3.22 8.97 31.02
C SER A 52 -3.30 10.17 30.06
N GLY A 53 -3.47 11.37 30.61
CA GLY A 53 -3.55 12.57 29.76
C GLY A 53 -2.37 12.75 28.79
N ALA A 54 -1.16 12.32 29.18
CA ALA A 54 0.00 12.36 28.29
C ALA A 54 -0.12 11.40 27.08
N ALA A 55 -0.60 10.19 27.32
CA ALA A 55 -0.77 9.20 26.26
C ALA A 55 -1.93 9.56 25.35
N VAL A 56 -3.09 9.94 25.91
CA VAL A 56 -4.27 10.39 25.13
C VAL A 56 -3.93 11.59 24.27
N LYS A 57 -3.13 12.54 24.79
CA LYS A 57 -2.68 13.69 23.98
C LYS A 57 -1.85 13.26 22.77
N LYS A 58 -0.96 12.28 22.89
CA LYS A 58 -0.18 11.76 21.76
C LYS A 58 -1.06 11.04 20.73
N LEU A 59 -2.04 10.27 21.19
CA LEU A 59 -3.00 9.60 20.30
C LEU A 59 -3.87 10.63 19.55
N GLN A 60 -4.32 11.69 20.24
CA GLN A 60 -5.04 12.79 19.59
C GLN A 60 -4.14 13.54 18.59
N GLU A 61 -2.88 13.75 18.92
CA GLU A 61 -1.92 14.39 18.02
C GLU A 61 -1.69 13.61 16.73
N VAL A 62 -1.71 12.26 16.77
CA VAL A 62 -1.68 11.43 15.55
C VAL A 62 -2.91 11.70 14.68
N ILE A 63 -4.10 11.77 15.28
CA ILE A 63 -5.34 12.07 14.57
C ILE A 63 -5.27 13.47 13.92
N ASP A 64 -4.89 14.49 14.69
CA ASP A 64 -4.84 15.87 14.24
C ASP A 64 -3.83 16.07 13.11
N LYS A 65 -2.62 15.51 13.25
CA LYS A 65 -1.57 15.59 12.22
C LYS A 65 -1.90 14.77 10.97
N SER A 66 -2.57 13.62 11.12
CA SER A 66 -3.08 12.86 9.97
C SER A 66 -4.12 13.68 9.20
N ARG A 67 -5.07 14.34 9.89
CA ARG A 67 -6.01 15.26 9.26
C ARG A 67 -5.32 16.37 8.50
N GLN A 68 -4.35 17.02 9.16
CA GLN A 68 -3.61 18.14 8.58
C GLN A 68 -2.83 17.70 7.33
N LEU A 69 -2.06 16.60 7.43
CA LEU A 69 -1.18 16.16 6.36
C LEU A 69 -1.95 15.59 5.16
N LEU A 70 -3.08 14.91 5.39
CA LEU A 70 -3.93 14.34 4.35
C LEU A 70 -5.02 15.30 3.86
N GLU A 71 -5.14 16.49 4.46
CA GLU A 71 -6.18 17.48 4.12
C GLU A 71 -7.60 16.88 4.23
N ILE A 72 -7.83 16.07 5.29
CA ILE A 72 -9.13 15.41 5.50
C ILE A 72 -10.19 16.45 5.91
N PRO A 73 -11.39 16.44 5.30
CA PRO A 73 -12.46 17.37 5.66
C PRO A 73 -12.80 17.35 7.16
N ASP A 74 -13.18 18.48 7.71
CA ASP A 74 -13.40 18.65 9.16
C ASP A 74 -14.56 17.81 9.70
N ASP A 75 -15.55 17.51 8.87
CA ASP A 75 -16.72 16.70 9.21
C ASP A 75 -16.46 15.17 9.17
N TYR A 76 -15.25 14.73 8.76
CA TYR A 76 -14.85 13.33 8.84
C TYR A 76 -14.28 13.00 10.21
N LEU A 77 -14.57 11.81 10.72
CA LEU A 77 -14.00 11.28 11.94
C LEU A 77 -12.77 10.42 11.63
N ILE A 78 -11.75 10.50 12.48
CA ILE A 78 -10.51 9.73 12.34
C ILE A 78 -10.27 8.96 13.63
N GLY A 79 -10.14 7.64 13.54
CA GLY A 79 -9.91 6.76 14.68
C GLY A 79 -8.65 5.92 14.51
N ILE A 80 -7.98 5.64 15.63
CA ILE A 80 -6.89 4.67 15.72
C ILE A 80 -7.49 3.34 16.16
N VAL A 81 -7.34 2.30 15.32
CA VAL A 81 -7.97 0.99 15.53
C VAL A 81 -6.90 -0.12 15.55
N PRO A 82 -7.19 -1.30 16.11
CA PRO A 82 -6.22 -2.38 16.20
C PRO A 82 -5.96 -3.09 14.87
N ALA A 83 -4.89 -3.88 14.83
CA ALA A 83 -4.56 -4.88 13.82
C ALA A 83 -4.27 -4.32 12.42
N SER A 84 -3.59 -3.17 12.36
CA SER A 84 -3.17 -2.50 11.13
C SER A 84 -4.35 -2.22 10.18
N ASP A 85 -4.10 -2.12 8.88
CA ASP A 85 -5.16 -1.90 7.90
C ASP A 85 -6.11 -3.10 7.79
N THR A 86 -5.61 -4.33 7.93
CA THR A 86 -6.46 -5.53 7.93
C THR A 86 -7.60 -5.38 8.93
N GLY A 87 -7.28 -5.03 10.19
CA GLY A 87 -8.33 -4.82 11.19
C GLY A 87 -9.23 -3.63 10.89
N ALA A 88 -8.73 -2.58 10.28
CA ALA A 88 -9.53 -1.40 9.93
C ALA A 88 -10.54 -1.70 8.82
N VAL A 89 -10.14 -2.42 7.76
CA VAL A 89 -11.03 -2.84 6.67
C VAL A 89 -12.07 -3.83 7.16
N GLU A 90 -11.65 -4.90 7.85
CA GLU A 90 -12.58 -5.88 8.42
C GLU A 90 -13.58 -5.22 9.38
N MET A 91 -13.11 -4.32 10.26
CA MET A 91 -13.98 -3.56 11.16
C MET A 91 -15.04 -2.77 10.40
N ALA A 92 -14.67 -2.11 9.31
CA ALA A 92 -15.61 -1.38 8.46
C ALA A 92 -16.62 -2.34 7.81
N MET A 93 -16.15 -3.43 7.22
CA MET A 93 -17.00 -4.43 6.55
C MET A 93 -17.97 -5.07 7.55
N TRP A 94 -17.49 -5.53 8.72
CA TRP A 94 -18.34 -6.17 9.74
C TRP A 94 -19.37 -5.24 10.36
N CYS A 95 -19.05 -3.94 10.49
CA CYS A 95 -19.95 -2.97 11.11
C CYS A 95 -20.97 -2.34 10.17
N MET A 96 -20.67 -2.26 8.87
CA MET A 96 -21.43 -1.40 7.95
C MET A 96 -22.09 -2.13 6.79
N LEU A 97 -21.59 -3.32 6.39
CA LEU A 97 -22.18 -4.07 5.28
C LEU A 97 -23.44 -4.82 5.69
N GLY A 98 -24.30 -5.16 4.69
CA GLY A 98 -25.48 -5.99 4.86
C GLY A 98 -26.79 -5.22 4.93
N GLN A 99 -26.79 -3.89 4.97
CA GLN A 99 -28.00 -3.09 4.80
C GLN A 99 -28.42 -3.02 3.32
N ARG A 100 -27.44 -3.06 2.42
CA ARG A 100 -27.61 -2.96 0.97
C ARG A 100 -26.90 -4.12 0.28
N GLY A 101 -27.11 -4.29 -1.02
CA GLY A 101 -26.24 -5.11 -1.84
C GLY A 101 -24.79 -4.63 -1.76
N VAL A 102 -23.82 -5.53 -1.98
CA VAL A 102 -22.39 -5.25 -1.86
C VAL A 102 -21.68 -5.60 -3.15
N GLU A 103 -20.83 -4.71 -3.63
CA GLU A 103 -19.91 -4.96 -4.75
C GLU A 103 -18.48 -4.85 -4.23
N VAL A 104 -17.69 -5.92 -4.40
CA VAL A 104 -16.27 -5.93 -4.03
C VAL A 104 -15.43 -6.02 -5.29
N TYR A 105 -14.56 -5.02 -5.50
CA TYR A 105 -13.67 -4.93 -6.65
C TYR A 105 -12.25 -5.27 -6.24
N SER A 106 -11.64 -6.24 -6.92
CA SER A 106 -10.26 -6.66 -6.62
C SER A 106 -9.46 -6.96 -7.88
N TRP A 107 -8.14 -6.70 -7.82
CA TRP A 107 -7.19 -6.95 -8.91
C TRP A 107 -5.80 -7.36 -8.41
N GLU A 108 -5.72 -7.71 -7.11
CA GLU A 108 -4.50 -8.19 -6.47
C GLU A 108 -4.83 -8.87 -5.14
N ASN A 109 -3.80 -9.38 -4.45
CA ASN A 109 -3.97 -10.26 -3.30
C ASN A 109 -4.83 -9.66 -2.16
N PHE A 110 -4.54 -8.44 -1.71
CA PHE A 110 -5.28 -7.86 -0.56
C PHE A 110 -6.74 -7.59 -0.91
N GLY A 111 -6.99 -7.00 -2.08
CA GLY A 111 -8.38 -6.87 -2.57
C GLY A 111 -9.08 -8.22 -2.71
N HIS A 112 -8.33 -9.30 -3.02
CA HIS A 112 -8.89 -10.64 -3.05
C HIS A 112 -9.26 -11.16 -1.67
N ASP A 113 -8.50 -10.82 -0.63
CA ASP A 113 -8.84 -11.16 0.75
C ASP A 113 -10.17 -10.50 1.16
N TRP A 114 -10.42 -9.24 0.76
CA TRP A 114 -11.73 -8.59 0.95
C TRP A 114 -12.88 -9.26 0.18
N ASN A 115 -12.58 -9.85 -0.98
CA ASN A 115 -13.55 -10.70 -1.69
C ASN A 115 -13.88 -11.97 -0.91
N ILE A 116 -12.90 -12.61 -0.27
CA ILE A 116 -13.12 -13.80 0.57
C ILE A 116 -13.98 -13.43 1.77
N ASP A 117 -13.70 -12.32 2.44
CA ASP A 117 -14.47 -11.85 3.58
C ASP A 117 -15.94 -11.61 3.22
N ALA A 118 -16.19 -10.86 2.16
CA ALA A 118 -17.56 -10.61 1.69
C ALA A 118 -18.24 -11.88 1.13
N GLY A 119 -17.46 -12.75 0.52
CA GLY A 119 -17.96 -13.95 -0.16
C GLY A 119 -18.25 -15.13 0.76
N GLU A 120 -17.41 -15.34 1.77
CA GLU A 120 -17.37 -16.57 2.55
C GLU A 120 -17.55 -16.33 4.05
N GLN A 121 -17.08 -15.21 4.59
CA GLN A 121 -17.10 -14.96 6.03
C GLN A 121 -18.34 -14.16 6.46
N LEU A 122 -18.75 -13.16 5.70
CA LEU A 122 -19.94 -12.39 5.98
C LEU A 122 -21.18 -13.04 5.33
N PRO A 123 -22.29 -13.22 6.07
CA PRO A 123 -23.52 -13.85 5.54
C PRO A 123 -24.33 -12.85 4.67
N LEU A 124 -23.67 -12.19 3.72
CA LEU A 124 -24.27 -11.25 2.78
C LEU A 124 -25.16 -11.99 1.78
N LYS A 125 -26.42 -11.56 1.65
CA LYS A 125 -27.40 -12.17 0.75
C LYS A 125 -27.26 -11.70 -0.69
N ASP A 126 -26.97 -10.40 -0.88
CA ASP A 126 -26.80 -9.78 -2.18
C ASP A 126 -25.37 -9.25 -2.29
N LYS A 127 -24.56 -9.93 -3.09
CA LYS A 127 -23.14 -9.59 -3.28
C LYS A 127 -22.67 -9.91 -4.68
N LYS A 128 -21.81 -9.04 -5.21
CA LYS A 128 -21.06 -9.24 -6.44
C LYS A 128 -19.57 -9.14 -6.16
N LEU A 129 -18.81 -10.15 -6.55
CA LEU A 129 -17.36 -10.20 -6.42
C LEU A 129 -16.74 -10.01 -7.80
N ILE A 130 -16.23 -8.81 -8.07
CA ILE A 130 -15.72 -8.41 -9.38
C ILE A 130 -14.20 -8.47 -9.31
N LYS A 131 -13.58 -9.29 -10.18
CA LYS A 131 -12.14 -9.54 -10.17
C LYS A 131 -11.53 -9.18 -11.51
N ALA A 132 -10.30 -8.66 -11.49
CA ALA A 132 -9.45 -8.55 -12.65
C ALA A 132 -8.15 -9.34 -12.44
N GLU A 133 -7.46 -9.62 -13.52
CA GLU A 133 -6.15 -10.25 -13.51
C GLU A 133 -5.07 -9.25 -13.05
N TYR A 134 -3.93 -9.76 -12.61
CA TYR A 134 -2.78 -8.94 -12.27
C TYR A 134 -2.38 -8.03 -13.45
N GLY A 135 -2.17 -6.75 -13.15
CA GLY A 135 -1.81 -5.74 -14.15
C GLY A 135 -2.99 -4.99 -14.78
N GLU A 136 -4.22 -5.37 -14.46
CA GLU A 136 -5.45 -4.73 -14.99
C GLU A 136 -6.37 -4.26 -13.86
N LEU A 137 -7.24 -3.29 -14.17
CA LEU A 137 -8.35 -2.91 -13.32
C LEU A 137 -9.61 -3.68 -13.73
N PRO A 138 -10.52 -3.99 -12.79
CA PRO A 138 -11.85 -4.48 -13.13
C PRO A 138 -12.67 -3.40 -13.84
N ASP A 139 -13.72 -3.84 -14.55
CA ASP A 139 -14.69 -2.92 -15.17
C ASP A 139 -15.63 -2.33 -14.11
N PHE A 140 -15.52 -1.02 -13.90
CA PHE A 140 -16.36 -0.23 -12.99
C PHE A 140 -17.63 0.32 -13.64
N SER A 141 -17.80 0.18 -14.97
CA SER A 141 -18.89 0.86 -15.72
C SER A 141 -20.31 0.44 -15.29
N ASN A 142 -20.43 -0.77 -14.73
CA ASN A 142 -21.69 -1.34 -14.25
C ASN A 142 -21.83 -1.29 -12.71
N SER A 143 -21.09 -0.41 -12.04
CA SER A 143 -21.23 -0.19 -10.60
C SER A 143 -22.63 0.32 -10.24
N ASN A 144 -23.28 -0.35 -9.29
CA ASN A 144 -24.62 0.03 -8.85
C ASN A 144 -24.55 1.07 -7.71
N PRO A 145 -25.02 2.31 -7.91
CA PRO A 145 -24.95 3.35 -6.89
C PRO A 145 -25.80 3.08 -5.63
N ASP A 146 -26.69 2.10 -5.67
CA ASP A 146 -27.49 1.69 -4.53
C ASP A 146 -26.78 0.67 -3.63
N ASN A 147 -25.71 0.03 -4.11
CA ASN A 147 -24.91 -0.95 -3.40
C ASN A 147 -23.77 -0.29 -2.62
N ASP A 148 -23.39 -0.92 -1.50
CA ASP A 148 -22.13 -0.62 -0.83
C ASP A 148 -20.96 -1.16 -1.68
N ILE A 149 -19.88 -0.41 -1.77
CA ILE A 149 -18.72 -0.75 -2.59
C ILE A 149 -17.50 -0.93 -1.69
N VAL A 150 -16.75 -2.02 -1.89
CA VAL A 150 -15.46 -2.26 -1.23
C VAL A 150 -14.40 -2.39 -2.33
N PHE A 151 -13.32 -1.63 -2.20
CA PHE A 151 -12.21 -1.69 -3.15
C PHE A 151 -10.90 -1.20 -2.54
N THR A 152 -9.78 -1.55 -3.19
CA THR A 152 -8.44 -1.06 -2.84
C THR A 152 -8.09 0.11 -3.75
N TRP A 153 -7.61 1.24 -3.22
CA TRP A 153 -7.18 2.37 -4.05
C TRP A 153 -5.98 2.03 -4.92
N ASN A 154 -5.04 1.29 -4.34
CA ASN A 154 -3.78 0.93 -4.97
C ASN A 154 -3.40 -0.51 -4.65
N GLY A 155 -3.33 -1.36 -5.67
CA GLY A 155 -2.95 -2.77 -5.53
C GLY A 155 -1.46 -2.93 -5.26
N THR A 156 -1.10 -3.12 -4.00
CA THR A 156 0.30 -3.24 -3.55
C THR A 156 1.06 -4.39 -4.22
N THR A 157 0.37 -5.47 -4.58
CA THR A 157 1.01 -6.65 -5.16
C THR A 157 0.95 -6.67 -6.70
N ALA A 158 0.11 -5.82 -7.29
CA ALA A 158 -0.07 -5.70 -8.74
C ALA A 158 0.58 -4.46 -9.36
N GLY A 159 0.90 -3.44 -8.55
CA GLY A 159 1.41 -2.18 -9.07
C GLY A 159 0.37 -1.38 -9.87
N VAL A 160 -0.92 -1.60 -9.58
CA VAL A 160 -2.04 -0.98 -10.29
C VAL A 160 -2.88 -0.17 -9.33
N ARG A 161 -3.06 1.11 -9.60
CA ARG A 161 -3.95 2.04 -8.87
C ARG A 161 -5.19 2.36 -9.69
N ILE A 162 -6.28 2.76 -9.03
CA ILE A 162 -7.43 3.32 -9.75
C ILE A 162 -7.00 4.58 -10.51
N LYS A 163 -7.61 4.79 -11.68
CA LYS A 163 -7.32 5.96 -12.50
C LYS A 163 -7.95 7.23 -11.93
N ASN A 164 -9.20 7.14 -11.53
CA ASN A 164 -10.01 8.21 -10.94
C ASN A 164 -11.23 7.62 -10.22
N THR A 165 -12.06 8.48 -9.65
CA THR A 165 -13.29 8.14 -8.94
C THR A 165 -14.57 8.49 -9.70
N ASP A 166 -14.49 8.81 -11.00
CA ASP A 166 -15.64 9.25 -11.80
C ASP A 166 -16.76 8.20 -11.87
N TRP A 167 -16.38 6.90 -11.76
CA TRP A 167 -17.29 5.78 -11.72
C TRP A 167 -18.14 5.71 -10.43
N ILE A 168 -17.72 6.41 -9.36
CA ILE A 168 -18.47 6.50 -8.10
C ILE A 168 -19.49 7.63 -8.22
N SER A 169 -20.77 7.29 -8.25
CA SER A 169 -21.86 8.26 -8.39
C SER A 169 -21.93 9.24 -7.20
N ASN A 170 -22.11 10.52 -7.48
CA ASN A 170 -22.41 11.51 -6.44
C ASN A 170 -23.81 11.32 -5.81
N GLN A 171 -24.73 10.62 -6.49
CA GLN A 171 -26.08 10.33 -6.02
C GLN A 171 -26.21 8.92 -5.43
N ARG A 172 -25.05 8.30 -5.10
CA ARG A 172 -25.04 6.96 -4.52
C ARG A 172 -25.78 6.91 -3.18
N LYS A 173 -26.48 5.79 -2.94
CA LYS A 173 -27.07 5.47 -1.64
C LYS A 173 -26.19 4.53 -0.83
N GLY A 174 -25.42 3.70 -1.51
CA GLY A 174 -24.42 2.83 -0.88
C GLY A 174 -23.23 3.59 -0.32
N LEU A 175 -22.50 2.97 0.59
CA LEU A 175 -21.21 3.45 1.10
C LEU A 175 -20.06 3.00 0.20
N THR A 176 -19.01 3.79 0.14
CA THR A 176 -17.73 3.43 -0.45
C THR A 176 -16.72 3.16 0.65
N ILE A 177 -16.24 1.92 0.74
CA ILE A 177 -15.21 1.47 1.68
C ILE A 177 -13.93 1.25 0.87
N CYS A 178 -12.89 2.03 1.17
CA CYS A 178 -11.65 2.06 0.42
C CYS A 178 -10.46 1.71 1.32
N ASP A 179 -9.80 0.58 1.02
CA ASP A 179 -8.45 0.31 1.48
C ASP A 179 -7.48 1.21 0.70
N ALA A 180 -6.94 2.22 1.37
CA ALA A 180 -6.00 3.18 0.78
C ALA A 180 -4.59 3.06 1.38
N THR A 181 -4.27 1.92 1.97
CA THR A 181 -3.09 1.73 2.82
C THR A 181 -1.77 2.00 2.09
N SER A 182 -1.68 1.68 0.81
CA SER A 182 -0.49 1.95 -0.01
C SER A 182 -0.64 3.18 -0.93
N ALA A 183 -1.67 3.98 -0.72
CA ALA A 183 -2.01 5.14 -1.53
C ALA A 183 -1.90 6.47 -0.78
N VAL A 184 -2.49 6.55 0.43
CA VAL A 184 -2.46 7.78 1.23
C VAL A 184 -1.04 8.28 1.46
N PHE A 185 -0.86 9.59 1.51
CA PHE A 185 0.42 10.31 1.57
C PHE A 185 1.26 10.26 0.28
N SER A 186 0.87 9.46 -0.74
CA SER A 186 1.54 9.41 -2.06
C SER A 186 0.59 9.65 -3.23
N MET A 187 -0.71 9.75 -2.96
CA MET A 187 -1.76 10.01 -3.95
C MET A 187 -2.81 10.92 -3.35
N HIS A 188 -3.43 11.76 -4.17
CA HIS A 188 -4.59 12.55 -3.73
C HIS A 188 -5.80 11.64 -3.53
N MET A 189 -6.55 11.88 -2.46
CA MET A 189 -7.84 11.22 -2.18
C MET A 189 -9.00 12.13 -2.56
N ASP A 190 -9.99 11.59 -3.26
CA ASP A 190 -11.25 12.27 -3.51
C ASP A 190 -12.22 12.01 -2.34
N TRP A 191 -12.03 12.78 -1.25
CA TRP A 191 -12.78 12.60 0.01
C TRP A 191 -14.29 12.52 -0.20
N HIS A 192 -14.86 13.33 -1.09
CA HIS A 192 -16.31 13.38 -1.32
C HIS A 192 -16.88 12.10 -1.95
N LYS A 193 -16.04 11.28 -2.55
CA LYS A 193 -16.41 9.99 -3.13
C LYS A 193 -16.24 8.82 -2.15
N LEU A 194 -15.56 9.03 -1.02
CA LEU A 194 -15.17 7.99 -0.09
C LEU A 194 -15.89 8.15 1.23
N ASP A 195 -16.55 7.09 1.70
CA ASP A 195 -17.29 7.12 2.96
C ASP A 195 -16.48 6.51 4.12
N VAL A 196 -15.71 5.47 3.82
CA VAL A 196 -14.76 4.84 4.76
C VAL A 196 -13.42 4.71 4.06
N ILE A 197 -12.38 5.22 4.67
CA ILE A 197 -11.01 5.10 4.19
C ILE A 197 -10.17 4.47 5.30
N THR A 198 -9.37 3.48 4.93
CA THR A 198 -8.49 2.80 5.87
C THR A 198 -7.04 2.88 5.41
N TYR A 199 -6.13 2.92 6.38
CA TYR A 199 -4.71 2.79 6.13
C TYR A 199 -3.95 2.38 7.40
N SER A 200 -2.70 2.01 7.24
CA SER A 200 -1.79 1.70 8.34
C SER A 200 -0.45 2.40 8.21
N TRP A 201 0.28 2.49 9.31
CA TRP A 201 1.44 3.37 9.45
C TRP A 201 2.71 2.87 8.76
N GLN A 202 2.81 1.56 8.49
CA GLN A 202 4.02 0.91 7.97
C GLN A 202 4.25 1.04 6.46
N LYS A 203 3.41 1.81 5.75
CA LYS A 203 3.53 2.02 4.31
C LYS A 203 4.23 3.34 3.99
N VAL A 204 3.53 4.30 3.40
CA VAL A 204 4.15 5.55 2.90
C VAL A 204 4.84 6.35 3.99
N LEU A 205 4.34 6.33 5.24
CA LEU A 205 5.00 7.00 6.37
C LEU A 205 6.25 6.27 6.87
N GLY A 206 6.47 5.01 6.50
CA GLY A 206 7.62 4.23 6.94
C GLY A 206 7.69 4.00 8.45
N SER A 207 6.57 4.11 9.17
CA SER A 207 6.49 3.86 10.61
C SER A 207 6.31 2.37 10.90
N GLU A 208 6.37 1.98 12.18
CA GLU A 208 6.05 0.62 12.57
C GLU A 208 4.55 0.36 12.44
N ALA A 209 4.20 -0.89 12.07
CA ALA A 209 2.82 -1.38 12.07
C ALA A 209 2.20 -1.36 13.49
N ALA A 210 1.19 -2.09 13.74
CA ALA A 210 0.41 -2.36 14.94
C ALA A 210 -1.01 -1.76 14.86
N HIS A 211 -1.16 -0.56 14.34
CA HIS A 211 -2.46 0.14 14.31
C HIS A 211 -2.91 0.42 12.89
N GLY A 212 -4.24 0.34 12.70
CA GLY A 212 -4.95 0.86 11.56
C GLY A 212 -5.48 2.27 11.85
N MET A 213 -5.70 3.01 10.79
CA MET A 213 -6.43 4.27 10.81
C MET A 213 -7.77 4.05 10.09
N LEU A 214 -8.83 4.51 10.71
CA LEU A 214 -10.19 4.43 10.18
C LEU A 214 -10.76 5.85 10.06
N ILE A 215 -11.06 6.25 8.83
CA ILE A 215 -11.61 7.56 8.50
C ILE A 215 -13.05 7.36 8.05
N LEU A 216 -13.99 8.06 8.69
CA LEU A 216 -15.42 7.93 8.44
C LEU A 216 -16.02 9.25 7.98
N SER A 217 -16.71 9.25 6.84
CA SER A 217 -17.57 10.35 6.42
C SER A 217 -18.81 10.47 7.32
N PRO A 218 -19.54 11.60 7.29
CA PRO A 218 -20.84 11.73 7.95
C PRO A 218 -21.84 10.62 7.56
N ARG A 219 -21.80 10.13 6.32
CA ARG A 219 -22.66 9.03 5.83
C ARG A 219 -22.32 7.69 6.48
N ALA A 220 -21.02 7.42 6.68
CA ALA A 220 -20.58 6.22 7.38
C ALA A 220 -20.98 6.26 8.85
N VAL A 221 -20.89 7.43 9.49
CA VAL A 221 -21.39 7.65 10.86
C VAL A 221 -22.89 7.40 10.94
N GLU A 222 -23.67 7.99 10.03
CA GLU A 222 -25.13 7.78 9.96
C GLU A 222 -25.46 6.28 9.81
N ARG A 223 -24.71 5.53 8.98
CA ARG A 223 -24.88 4.08 8.84
C ARG A 223 -24.69 3.36 10.18
N LEU A 224 -23.65 3.69 10.96
CA LEU A 224 -23.42 3.09 12.28
C LEU A 224 -24.50 3.42 13.31
N GLU A 225 -25.18 4.56 13.17
CA GLU A 225 -26.22 5.02 14.07
C GLU A 225 -27.65 4.60 13.66
N THR A 226 -27.82 4.09 12.44
CA THR A 226 -29.13 3.69 11.90
C THR A 226 -29.25 2.21 11.55
N PHE A 227 -28.13 1.48 11.48
CA PHE A 227 -28.09 0.10 11.10
C PHE A 227 -27.35 -0.77 12.13
N THR A 228 -27.88 -1.94 12.40
CA THR A 228 -27.21 -2.99 13.18
C THR A 228 -27.07 -4.23 12.32
N PRO A 229 -25.84 -4.70 12.05
CA PRO A 229 -25.64 -5.92 11.29
C PRO A 229 -26.31 -7.12 11.93
N PRO A 230 -26.85 -8.08 11.14
CA PRO A 230 -27.58 -9.24 11.69
C PRO A 230 -26.65 -10.36 12.20
N TRP A 231 -25.36 -10.10 12.34
CA TRP A 231 -24.36 -11.04 12.85
C TRP A 231 -23.64 -10.49 14.08
N PRO A 232 -23.04 -11.37 14.90
CA PRO A 232 -22.24 -10.95 16.05
C PRO A 232 -21.03 -10.14 15.62
N ILE A 233 -20.78 -9.02 16.31
CA ILE A 233 -19.59 -8.20 16.12
C ILE A 233 -18.67 -8.41 17.34
N PRO A 234 -17.44 -8.93 17.16
CA PRO A 234 -16.45 -9.03 18.22
C PRO A 234 -16.18 -7.66 18.86
N LYS A 235 -15.88 -7.64 20.16
CA LYS A 235 -15.59 -6.38 20.88
C LYS A 235 -14.56 -5.52 20.15
N ILE A 236 -13.53 -6.17 19.56
CA ILE A 236 -12.41 -5.52 18.90
C ILE A 236 -12.85 -4.77 17.63
N PHE A 237 -14.00 -5.09 17.05
CA PHE A 237 -14.54 -4.46 15.84
C PHE A 237 -15.68 -3.46 16.14
N ARG A 238 -16.15 -3.33 17.39
CA ARG A 238 -17.31 -2.51 17.68
C ARG A 238 -17.03 -1.02 17.55
N LEU A 239 -17.66 -0.39 16.57
CA LEU A 239 -17.64 1.07 16.36
C LEU A 239 -18.86 1.75 16.97
N ALA A 240 -19.97 1.01 17.16
CA ALA A 240 -21.19 1.50 17.77
C ALA A 240 -21.73 0.50 18.80
N ASN A 241 -22.49 0.99 19.76
CA ASN A 241 -23.20 0.21 20.75
C ASN A 241 -24.65 0.67 20.81
N ASN A 242 -25.60 -0.23 20.52
CA ASN A 242 -27.03 0.10 20.42
C ASN A 242 -27.30 1.31 19.48
N GLN A 243 -26.72 1.28 18.29
CA GLN A 243 -26.83 2.36 17.29
C GLN A 243 -26.32 3.73 17.80
N LYS A 244 -25.43 3.73 18.76
CA LYS A 244 -24.75 4.93 19.23
C LYS A 244 -23.25 4.78 18.99
N LEU A 245 -22.68 5.70 18.24
CA LEU A 245 -21.25 5.73 17.93
C LEU A 245 -20.42 5.76 19.22
N ILE A 246 -19.35 4.97 19.27
CA ILE A 246 -18.35 5.02 20.35
C ILE A 246 -17.37 6.14 20.06
N SER A 247 -17.80 7.38 20.30
CA SER A 247 -17.09 8.62 19.94
C SER A 247 -15.67 8.71 20.49
N GLY A 248 -15.38 8.04 21.63
CA GLY A 248 -14.05 8.02 22.22
C GLY A 248 -12.97 7.49 21.28
N ILE A 249 -13.29 6.55 20.37
CA ILE A 249 -12.35 6.01 19.37
C ILE A 249 -11.77 7.13 18.49
N PHE A 250 -12.56 8.15 18.22
CA PHE A 250 -12.23 9.28 17.35
C PHE A 250 -11.69 10.49 18.13
N SER A 251 -11.34 10.29 19.39
CA SER A 251 -10.73 11.30 20.27
C SER A 251 -9.57 10.73 21.11
N GLY A 252 -8.86 9.74 20.56
CA GLY A 252 -7.67 9.16 21.17
C GLY A 252 -7.91 8.09 22.23
N ALA A 253 -9.18 7.69 22.48
CA ALA A 253 -9.45 6.49 23.30
C ALA A 253 -9.48 5.25 22.38
N THR A 254 -8.53 4.36 22.54
CA THR A 254 -8.41 3.15 21.71
C THR A 254 -9.24 1.99 22.24
N ILE A 255 -9.69 1.09 21.36
CA ILE A 255 -10.49 -0.10 21.72
C ILE A 255 -9.69 -1.05 22.61
N ASN A 256 -8.39 -1.16 22.37
CA ASN A 256 -7.43 -1.96 23.14
C ASN A 256 -6.20 -1.13 23.51
N THR A 257 -5.31 -1.68 24.32
CA THR A 257 -4.05 -1.01 24.67
C THR A 257 -3.16 -0.82 23.45
N PRO A 258 -2.81 0.42 23.09
CA PRO A 258 -1.97 0.70 21.92
C PRO A 258 -0.48 0.54 22.22
N SER A 259 0.34 0.41 21.18
CA SER A 259 1.79 0.50 21.27
C SER A 259 2.22 1.97 21.29
N MET A 260 2.65 2.47 22.44
CA MET A 260 3.09 3.87 22.55
C MET A 260 4.44 4.13 21.86
N ILE A 261 5.23 3.10 21.57
CA ILE A 261 6.42 3.22 20.71
C ILE A 261 5.98 3.47 19.27
N SER A 262 5.03 2.69 18.75
CA SER A 262 4.50 2.90 17.38
C SER A 262 3.79 4.24 17.25
N VAL A 263 3.13 4.73 18.29
CA VAL A 263 2.52 6.06 18.34
C VAL A 263 3.59 7.15 18.24
N GLU A 264 4.70 7.03 18.97
CA GLU A 264 5.79 7.99 18.86
C GLU A 264 6.46 7.97 17.50
N ASP A 265 6.64 6.78 16.93
CA ASP A 265 7.23 6.58 15.62
C ASP A 265 6.40 7.23 14.50
N VAL A 266 5.07 7.01 14.51
CA VAL A 266 4.19 7.64 13.52
C VAL A 266 4.11 9.16 13.70
N LEU A 267 4.16 9.68 14.93
CA LEU A 267 4.24 11.13 15.17
C LEU A 267 5.49 11.73 14.56
N ASN A 268 6.62 11.03 14.66
CA ASN A 268 7.85 11.45 14.00
C ASN A 268 7.69 11.53 12.49
N SER A 269 7.11 10.50 11.87
CA SER A 269 6.89 10.45 10.41
C SER A 269 5.89 11.50 9.94
N LEU A 270 4.81 11.75 10.70
CA LEU A 270 3.85 12.81 10.38
C LEU A 270 4.49 14.20 10.47
N ASN A 271 5.31 14.45 11.50
CA ASN A 271 6.07 15.70 11.61
C ASN A 271 7.03 15.88 10.44
N TRP A 272 7.79 14.83 10.10
CA TRP A 272 8.66 14.82 8.93
C TRP A 272 7.90 15.21 7.66
N GLY A 273 6.74 14.60 7.41
CA GLY A 273 5.93 14.90 6.22
C GLY A 273 5.45 16.35 6.18
N LEU A 274 5.01 16.91 7.31
CA LEU A 274 4.61 18.32 7.43
C LEU A 274 5.80 19.27 7.20
N GLU A 275 6.94 19.01 7.83
CA GLU A 275 8.16 19.81 7.69
C GLU A 275 8.77 19.75 6.29
N LEU A 276 8.63 18.61 5.59
CA LEU A 276 9.12 18.42 4.23
C LEU A 276 8.37 19.29 3.21
N GLY A 277 7.15 19.74 3.52
CA GLY A 277 6.32 20.56 2.65
C GLY A 277 4.90 20.00 2.43
N GLY A 278 4.48 19.03 3.26
CA GLY A 278 3.11 18.50 3.26
C GLY A 278 2.83 17.49 2.15
N LEU A 279 1.55 17.20 1.94
CA LEU A 279 1.06 16.14 1.06
C LEU A 279 1.59 16.25 -0.37
N ASN A 280 1.55 17.44 -0.96
CA ASN A 280 1.99 17.63 -2.35
C ASN A 280 3.48 17.27 -2.55
N LYS A 281 4.33 17.54 -1.56
CA LYS A 281 5.74 17.19 -1.63
C LYS A 281 5.97 15.68 -1.51
N LEU A 282 5.21 15.00 -0.65
CA LEU A 282 5.26 13.54 -0.54
C LEU A 282 4.81 12.86 -1.84
N ILE A 283 3.74 13.37 -2.47
CA ILE A 283 3.25 12.89 -3.78
C ILE A 283 4.32 13.11 -4.86
N ASP A 284 4.93 14.31 -4.93
CA ASP A 284 5.97 14.66 -5.90
C ASP A 284 7.17 13.69 -5.85
N ILE A 285 7.61 13.31 -4.65
CA ILE A 285 8.69 12.33 -4.49
C ILE A 285 8.28 10.98 -5.07
N SER A 286 7.08 10.49 -4.73
CA SER A 286 6.61 9.19 -5.19
C SER A 286 6.37 9.15 -6.70
N GLU A 287 5.78 10.20 -7.28
CA GLU A 287 5.59 10.30 -8.73
C GLU A 287 6.94 10.44 -9.47
N THR A 288 7.93 11.11 -8.86
CA THR A 288 9.29 11.17 -9.40
C THR A 288 9.94 9.77 -9.39
N ASN A 289 9.74 8.97 -8.34
CA ASN A 289 10.23 7.60 -8.30
C ASN A 289 9.63 6.75 -9.43
N LEU A 290 8.32 6.84 -9.67
CA LEU A 290 7.69 6.17 -10.81
C LEU A 290 8.28 6.65 -12.14
N LYS A 291 8.49 7.97 -12.30
CA LYS A 291 9.07 8.54 -13.51
C LYS A 291 10.51 8.05 -13.78
N LEU A 292 11.32 7.87 -12.73
CA LEU A 292 12.66 7.30 -12.88
C LEU A 292 12.60 5.87 -13.42
N VAL A 293 11.69 5.03 -12.90
CA VAL A 293 11.50 3.67 -13.40
C VAL A 293 10.94 3.66 -14.82
N ASN A 294 9.96 4.51 -15.14
CA ASN A 294 9.47 4.66 -16.51
C ASN A 294 10.62 4.97 -17.48
N ASN A 295 11.41 6.01 -17.18
CA ASN A 295 12.51 6.45 -18.04
C ASN A 295 13.60 5.36 -18.22
N TRP A 296 13.76 4.52 -17.21
CA TRP A 296 14.70 3.40 -17.27
C TRP A 296 14.14 2.27 -18.14
N ILE A 297 12.87 1.88 -17.97
CA ILE A 297 12.22 0.84 -18.79
C ILE A 297 12.19 1.25 -20.26
N ASP A 298 11.92 2.51 -20.58
CA ASP A 298 11.89 3.02 -21.96
C ASP A 298 13.25 2.91 -22.68
N LYS A 299 14.34 2.82 -21.93
CA LYS A 299 15.72 2.72 -22.44
C LYS A 299 16.30 1.32 -22.42
N HIS A 300 15.63 0.37 -21.79
CA HIS A 300 16.14 -0.98 -21.56
C HIS A 300 15.11 -2.03 -22.01
N ASP A 301 15.62 -3.13 -22.57
CA ASP A 301 14.76 -4.15 -23.16
C ASP A 301 14.48 -5.34 -22.26
N ASN A 302 14.98 -5.33 -21.01
CA ASN A 302 14.87 -6.49 -20.12
C ASN A 302 13.56 -6.57 -19.35
N PHE A 303 12.90 -5.43 -19.11
CA PHE A 303 11.73 -5.33 -18.24
C PHE A 303 10.58 -4.56 -18.86
N GLU A 304 9.40 -4.85 -18.39
CA GLU A 304 8.15 -4.12 -18.66
C GLU A 304 7.34 -3.95 -17.35
N PHE A 305 6.42 -2.99 -17.33
CA PHE A 305 5.51 -2.87 -16.18
C PHE A 305 4.51 -4.03 -16.15
N LEU A 306 4.19 -4.52 -14.96
CA LEU A 306 3.05 -5.41 -14.76
C LEU A 306 1.73 -4.69 -15.08
N ALA A 307 1.59 -3.41 -14.66
CA ALA A 307 0.44 -2.56 -15.00
C ALA A 307 0.41 -2.27 -16.51
N LYS A 308 -0.61 -2.78 -17.20
CA LYS A 308 -0.74 -2.69 -18.66
C LYS A 308 -1.08 -1.27 -19.14
N ASP A 309 -1.96 -0.57 -18.42
CA ASP A 309 -2.31 0.82 -18.71
C ASP A 309 -1.34 1.79 -17.97
N PRO A 310 -0.61 2.64 -18.70
CA PRO A 310 0.29 3.62 -18.09
C PRO A 310 -0.38 4.56 -17.08
N GLU A 311 -1.66 4.88 -17.25
CA GLU A 311 -2.40 5.79 -16.36
C GLU A 311 -2.75 5.14 -15.01
N THR A 312 -2.69 3.80 -14.93
CA THR A 312 -2.98 3.04 -13.72
C THR A 312 -1.73 2.56 -12.99
N ARG A 313 -0.54 2.92 -13.44
CA ARG A 313 0.71 2.56 -12.76
C ARG A 313 0.79 3.15 -11.37
N SER A 314 1.09 2.33 -10.39
CA SER A 314 1.31 2.75 -9.01
C SER A 314 2.62 3.52 -8.87
N CYS A 315 2.61 4.65 -8.17
CA CYS A 315 3.83 5.39 -7.82
C CYS A 315 4.48 4.91 -6.51
N THR A 316 3.79 4.03 -5.77
CA THR A 316 4.32 3.48 -4.51
C THR A 316 4.80 2.05 -4.65
N SER A 317 3.97 1.17 -5.21
CA SER A 317 4.33 -0.23 -5.44
C SER A 317 4.55 -0.45 -6.93
N ILE A 318 5.79 -0.23 -7.39
CA ILE A 318 6.15 -0.29 -8.80
C ILE A 318 6.52 -1.72 -9.15
N CYS A 319 5.62 -2.45 -9.83
CA CYS A 319 5.82 -3.85 -10.19
C CYS A 319 6.25 -3.96 -11.66
N ILE A 320 7.36 -4.66 -11.90
CA ILE A 320 7.94 -4.90 -13.23
C ILE A 320 8.19 -6.39 -13.46
N LEU A 321 8.06 -6.81 -14.70
CA LEU A 321 8.28 -8.18 -15.15
C LEU A 321 9.40 -8.25 -16.16
N PRO A 322 10.16 -9.35 -16.20
CA PRO A 322 11.03 -9.62 -17.34
C PRO A 322 10.21 -9.81 -18.62
N LYS A 323 10.53 -9.03 -19.68
CA LYS A 323 9.88 -9.19 -21.00
C LYS A 323 10.68 -10.02 -22.00
N ASP A 324 11.85 -10.43 -21.63
CA ASP A 324 12.79 -11.20 -22.40
C ASP A 324 12.22 -12.58 -22.83
N GLU A 325 12.34 -12.90 -24.11
CA GLU A 325 11.79 -14.14 -24.68
C GLU A 325 12.34 -15.40 -24.02
N TRP A 326 13.63 -15.40 -23.63
CA TRP A 326 14.21 -16.54 -22.91
C TRP A 326 13.48 -16.78 -21.57
N PHE A 327 13.23 -15.73 -20.79
CA PHE A 327 12.50 -15.86 -19.52
C PHE A 327 11.09 -16.43 -19.72
N LYS A 328 10.43 -16.06 -20.82
CA LYS A 328 9.10 -16.58 -21.16
C LYS A 328 9.10 -18.09 -21.44
N THR A 329 10.24 -18.65 -21.91
CA THR A 329 10.36 -20.10 -22.17
C THR A 329 10.52 -20.94 -20.91
N LEU A 330 10.86 -20.33 -19.77
CA LEU A 330 10.97 -21.04 -18.49
C LEU A 330 9.59 -21.53 -18.01
N ASN A 331 9.56 -22.66 -17.32
CA ASN A 331 8.37 -23.08 -16.59
C ASN A 331 8.16 -22.18 -15.36
N ASP A 332 7.00 -22.26 -14.72
CA ASP A 332 6.63 -21.34 -13.63
C ASP A 332 7.54 -21.47 -12.40
N GLU A 333 7.99 -22.67 -12.07
CA GLU A 333 8.92 -22.91 -10.96
C GLU A 333 10.29 -22.27 -11.24
N ASP A 334 10.81 -22.44 -12.45
CA ASP A 334 12.08 -21.86 -12.86
C ASP A 334 12.01 -20.33 -12.92
N LYS A 335 10.88 -19.73 -13.36
CA LYS A 335 10.68 -18.28 -13.30
C LYS A 335 10.75 -17.76 -11.88
N VAL A 336 10.08 -18.43 -10.94
CA VAL A 336 10.11 -18.04 -9.51
C VAL A 336 11.53 -18.18 -8.95
N ASN A 337 12.21 -19.30 -9.20
CA ASN A 337 13.57 -19.54 -8.70
C ASN A 337 14.57 -18.54 -9.28
N PHE A 338 14.49 -18.28 -10.59
CA PHE A 338 15.31 -17.29 -11.26
C PHE A 338 15.17 -15.89 -10.63
N MET A 339 13.94 -15.41 -10.43
CA MET A 339 13.73 -14.09 -9.84
C MET A 339 14.16 -14.03 -8.38
N LYS A 340 14.04 -15.11 -7.62
CA LYS A 340 14.62 -15.21 -6.27
C LYS A 340 16.14 -15.07 -6.29
N GLU A 341 16.83 -15.70 -7.23
CA GLU A 341 18.29 -15.57 -7.37
C GLU A 341 18.69 -14.15 -7.74
N VAL A 342 17.96 -13.50 -8.65
CA VAL A 342 18.18 -12.08 -9.00
C VAL A 342 18.09 -11.21 -7.75
N CYS A 343 17.03 -11.35 -6.96
CA CYS A 343 16.85 -10.57 -5.73
C CYS A 343 17.90 -10.91 -4.67
N SER A 344 18.25 -12.18 -4.49
CA SER A 344 19.32 -12.61 -3.57
C SER A 344 20.67 -12.03 -3.95
N LEU A 345 20.94 -11.87 -5.26
CA LEU A 345 22.18 -11.25 -5.74
C LEU A 345 22.20 -9.74 -5.41
N LEU A 346 21.06 -9.05 -5.49
CA LEU A 346 20.93 -7.66 -5.05
C LEU A 346 21.15 -7.50 -3.54
N GLU A 347 20.52 -8.35 -2.75
CA GLU A 347 20.65 -8.36 -1.28
C GLU A 347 22.08 -8.65 -0.83
N SER A 348 22.73 -9.69 -1.39
CA SER A 348 24.10 -10.07 -1.05
C SER A 348 25.14 -8.98 -1.37
N ASN A 349 24.80 -8.07 -2.30
CA ASN A 349 25.60 -6.91 -2.62
C ASN A 349 25.15 -5.63 -1.88
N GLU A 350 24.15 -5.72 -0.99
CA GLU A 350 23.56 -4.58 -0.29
C GLU A 350 23.12 -3.46 -1.25
N ALA A 351 22.62 -3.85 -2.42
CA ALA A 351 22.17 -2.94 -3.46
C ALA A 351 20.63 -2.73 -3.44
N GLY A 352 19.89 -3.70 -2.88
CA GLY A 352 18.44 -3.60 -2.74
C GLY A 352 17.90 -4.77 -1.94
N TYR A 353 17.12 -4.46 -0.91
CA TYR A 353 16.43 -5.44 -0.06
C TYR A 353 14.94 -5.50 -0.39
N ASP A 354 14.33 -6.67 -0.23
CA ASP A 354 12.89 -6.92 -0.33
C ASP A 354 12.27 -6.55 -1.68
N LEU A 355 13.01 -6.72 -2.77
CA LEU A 355 12.58 -6.42 -4.14
C LEU A 355 11.73 -7.52 -4.79
N ASN A 356 11.53 -8.65 -4.15
CA ASN A 356 10.73 -9.75 -4.68
C ASN A 356 9.28 -9.34 -4.93
N SER A 357 8.69 -9.85 -6.02
CA SER A 357 7.24 -9.81 -6.21
C SER A 357 6.53 -10.55 -5.07
N TYR A 358 5.25 -10.23 -4.85
CA TYR A 358 4.46 -10.95 -3.86
C TYR A 358 4.23 -12.40 -4.28
N LYS A 359 4.10 -13.30 -3.30
CA LYS A 359 4.02 -14.76 -3.54
C LYS A 359 2.93 -15.21 -4.52
N THR A 360 1.84 -14.44 -4.63
CA THR A 360 0.71 -14.73 -5.54
C THR A 360 0.77 -13.93 -6.84
N ALA A 361 1.69 -12.96 -6.95
CA ALA A 361 1.89 -12.15 -8.14
C ALA A 361 2.79 -12.85 -9.15
N PRO A 362 2.73 -12.47 -10.44
CA PRO A 362 3.69 -12.95 -11.42
C PRO A 362 5.13 -12.72 -10.98
N PRO A 363 6.05 -13.68 -11.26
CA PRO A 363 7.47 -13.55 -10.89
C PRO A 363 8.12 -12.33 -11.55
N GLY A 364 8.59 -11.40 -10.73
CA GLY A 364 9.15 -10.12 -11.17
C GLY A 364 9.82 -9.38 -10.03
N ILE A 365 9.95 -8.09 -10.17
CA ILE A 365 10.51 -7.17 -9.17
C ILE A 365 9.44 -6.18 -8.74
N ARG A 366 9.43 -5.86 -7.46
CA ARG A 366 8.57 -4.85 -6.88
C ARG A 366 9.42 -3.83 -6.14
N ILE A 367 9.48 -2.62 -6.69
CA ILE A 367 10.23 -1.50 -6.12
C ILE A 367 9.26 -0.63 -5.33
N TRP A 368 9.49 -0.47 -4.03
CA TRP A 368 8.75 0.52 -3.27
C TRP A 368 9.25 1.92 -3.59
N GLY A 369 8.35 2.76 -4.12
CA GLY A 369 8.61 4.15 -4.52
C GLY A 369 7.95 5.19 -3.63
N GLY A 370 7.41 4.81 -2.45
CA GLY A 370 6.81 5.76 -1.51
C GLY A 370 7.79 6.84 -1.05
N SER A 371 7.27 7.94 -0.53
CA SER A 371 8.02 9.18 -0.27
C SER A 371 9.18 9.07 0.73
N THR A 372 9.26 8.01 1.54
CA THR A 372 10.41 7.75 2.40
C THR A 372 11.62 7.17 1.65
N VAL A 373 11.42 6.73 0.40
CA VAL A 373 12.51 6.31 -0.49
C VAL A 373 12.95 7.49 -1.33
N GLU A 374 14.15 8.01 -1.05
CA GLU A 374 14.72 9.12 -1.79
C GLU A 374 14.92 8.76 -3.27
N ASN A 375 14.61 9.69 -4.18
CA ASN A 375 14.72 9.49 -5.62
C ASN A 375 16.11 8.99 -6.05
N LYS A 376 17.17 9.44 -5.36
CA LYS A 376 18.55 9.00 -5.64
C LYS A 376 18.76 7.50 -5.39
N ASN A 377 18.11 6.93 -4.39
CA ASN A 377 18.21 5.49 -4.12
C ASN A 377 17.51 4.67 -5.20
N VAL A 378 16.35 5.15 -5.72
CA VAL A 378 15.69 4.52 -6.87
C VAL A 378 16.58 4.60 -8.11
N GLU A 379 17.14 5.78 -8.41
CA GLU A 379 18.05 5.94 -9.56
C GLU A 379 19.23 4.97 -9.51
N LEU A 380 19.80 4.76 -8.32
CA LEU A 380 20.97 3.93 -8.14
C LEU A 380 20.68 2.42 -8.14
N VAL A 381 19.46 1.98 -7.76
CA VAL A 381 19.13 0.54 -7.76
C VAL A 381 18.86 0.01 -9.18
N LEU A 382 18.38 0.85 -10.10
CA LEU A 382 17.97 0.41 -11.44
C LEU A 382 19.11 -0.26 -12.24
N PRO A 383 20.33 0.31 -12.35
CA PRO A 383 21.44 -0.40 -13.00
C PRO A 383 21.86 -1.68 -12.28
N TRP A 384 21.67 -1.78 -10.96
CA TRP A 384 21.92 -3.02 -10.22
C TRP A 384 20.89 -4.11 -10.57
N ILE A 385 19.65 -3.74 -10.80
CA ILE A 385 18.59 -4.66 -11.26
C ILE A 385 18.98 -5.25 -12.62
N ASP A 386 19.42 -4.42 -13.59
CA ASP A 386 19.90 -4.90 -14.87
C ASP A 386 21.09 -5.83 -14.72
N TRP A 387 22.09 -5.43 -13.94
CA TRP A 387 23.28 -6.24 -13.71
C TRP A 387 22.95 -7.60 -13.06
N ALA A 388 22.13 -7.60 -12.02
CA ALA A 388 21.73 -8.83 -11.32
C ALA A 388 20.94 -9.75 -12.25
N TYR A 389 20.00 -9.21 -13.03
CA TYR A 389 19.23 -9.97 -14.00
C TYR A 389 20.13 -10.65 -15.06
N LEU A 390 21.01 -9.89 -15.68
CA LEU A 390 21.89 -10.41 -16.74
C LEU A 390 22.91 -11.40 -16.17
N THR A 391 23.47 -11.14 -14.99
CA THR A 391 24.43 -12.05 -14.33
C THR A 391 23.77 -13.39 -13.98
N THR A 392 22.57 -13.36 -13.39
CA THR A 392 21.82 -14.57 -13.07
C THR A 392 21.41 -15.33 -14.33
N LYS A 393 21.00 -14.62 -15.39
CA LYS A 393 20.62 -15.22 -16.66
C LYS A 393 21.77 -16.03 -17.29
N GLU A 394 22.97 -15.51 -17.25
CA GLU A 394 24.16 -16.24 -17.76
C GLU A 394 24.50 -17.46 -16.90
N ALA A 395 24.28 -17.39 -15.59
CA ALA A 395 24.47 -18.52 -14.70
C ALA A 395 23.42 -19.64 -14.89
N PHE A 396 22.15 -19.20 -15.10
CA PHE A 396 20.99 -20.09 -15.25
C PHE A 396 20.95 -20.86 -16.58
N LYS A 397 21.63 -20.33 -17.63
CA LYS A 397 21.77 -21.00 -18.95
C LYS A 397 22.82 -22.09 -19.00
N LYS A 398 23.69 -22.17 -18.00
CA LYS A 398 24.77 -23.17 -17.90
C LYS A 398 24.28 -24.43 -17.22
#